data_f6b6773609a69ee8bfe0cc8b259516cd
#
_entry.id   f6b6773609a69ee8bfe0cc8b259516cd
#
_cell.length_a   1.000
_cell.length_b   1.000
_cell.length_c   1.000
_cell.angle_alpha   90.00
_cell.angle_beta   90.00
_cell.angle_gamma   90.00
#
_symmetry.space_group_name_H-M   'P 1'
#
loop_
_entity.id
_entity.type
_entity.pdbx_description
1 polymer ?
#
loop_
_entity_poly.entity_id
_entity_poly.type
_entity_poly.pdbx_seq_one_letter_code
_entity_poly.pdbx_strand_id
1 'polypeptide(L)'
;MSQDESVKIYLPRIDESDSLKRIRNTFSHVMAMAVQRLFPKAQATTGTSSDSGFYYDFASPTPFAETDLKAIKKEMVKIVKKGLLVVREDVSRGEAERRIEALGQSYRLEVLAEQAEPVVIYRIGEEWWDLCAGPHVETTAALNPKAFALESVAGAYWRGDENNVQLQRIYGTAWETPEQLQEYQRRREEAKRRDHRKLGRELDLFLFADDVGPGLPLWTPKGTLLRSTLEDFLKQEQMKRGYLPVMTPHIGRVDLFKISGHWQNYQDDMFPMMAESDEDRGNELG
;
A
#
# COMPACT_ATOMS: atom_id res chain seq x y z
N MET A 1 -27.62 38.68 10.38
CA MET A 1 -27.96 37.29 9.95
C MET A 1 -26.80 36.81 9.12
N SER A 2 -25.81 36.19 9.76
CA SER A 2 -24.66 35.57 9.10
C SER A 2 -24.97 34.07 8.96
N GLN A 3 -25.10 33.60 7.72
CA GLN A 3 -25.21 32.17 7.44
C GLN A 3 -23.88 31.52 7.79
N ASP A 4 -23.95 30.62 8.75
CA ASP A 4 -22.85 29.74 9.16
C ASP A 4 -22.62 28.73 8.02
N GLU A 5 -21.73 29.04 7.08
CA GLU A 5 -21.23 28.07 6.12
C GLU A 5 -20.33 27.07 6.84
N SER A 6 -20.95 26.06 7.42
CA SER A 6 -20.24 24.91 7.96
C SER A 6 -19.45 24.26 6.83
N VAL A 7 -18.13 24.39 6.87
CA VAL A 7 -17.20 23.68 5.99
C VAL A 7 -17.41 22.17 6.19
N LYS A 8 -18.11 21.55 5.26
CA LYS A 8 -18.25 20.08 5.26
C LYS A 8 -16.92 19.47 4.87
N ILE A 9 -16.18 19.00 5.87
CA ILE A 9 -14.99 18.20 5.66
C ILE A 9 -15.44 16.81 5.23
N TYR A 10 -15.40 16.55 3.93
CA TYR A 10 -15.54 15.20 3.40
C TYR A 10 -14.20 14.48 3.61
N LEU A 11 -14.09 13.69 4.66
CA LEU A 11 -13.07 12.65 4.73
C LEU A 11 -13.39 11.66 3.60
N PRO A 12 -12.43 11.30 2.73
CA PRO A 12 -12.66 10.29 1.74
C PRO A 12 -12.87 8.96 2.48
N ARG A 13 -14.13 8.54 2.62
CA ARG A 13 -14.42 7.13 2.87
C ARG A 13 -14.05 6.41 1.57
N ILE A 14 -12.99 5.64 1.63
CA ILE A 14 -12.67 4.65 0.62
C ILE A 14 -13.48 3.41 1.02
N ASP A 15 -14.78 3.47 0.84
CA ASP A 15 -15.60 2.28 0.81
C ASP A 15 -15.27 1.62 -0.55
N GLU A 16 -14.29 0.70 -0.52
CA GLU A 16 -13.99 -0.11 -1.68
C GLU A 16 -15.23 -0.96 -1.97
N SER A 17 -15.93 -0.65 -3.07
CA SER A 17 -17.06 -1.46 -3.49
C SER A 17 -16.55 -2.86 -3.86
N ASP A 18 -17.34 -3.89 -3.63
CA ASP A 18 -17.02 -5.27 -4.06
C ASP A 18 -16.71 -5.33 -5.56
N SER A 19 -17.36 -4.48 -6.36
CA SER A 19 -17.08 -4.29 -7.78
C SER A 19 -15.66 -3.81 -8.02
N LEU A 20 -15.22 -2.78 -7.31
CA LEU A 20 -13.88 -2.20 -7.47
C LEU A 20 -12.79 -3.18 -7.06
N LYS A 21 -12.99 -3.93 -5.98
CA LYS A 21 -12.09 -5.00 -5.56
C LYS A 21 -11.92 -6.07 -6.63
N ARG A 22 -13.02 -6.53 -7.24
CA ARG A 22 -13.01 -7.48 -8.38
C ARG A 22 -12.23 -6.91 -9.56
N ILE A 23 -12.47 -5.66 -9.92
CA ILE A 23 -11.80 -4.95 -11.01
C ILE A 23 -10.29 -4.90 -10.76
N ARG A 24 -9.85 -4.45 -9.59
CA ARG A 24 -8.44 -4.32 -9.22
C ARG A 24 -7.74 -5.66 -9.19
N ASN A 25 -8.36 -6.66 -8.58
CA ASN A 25 -7.80 -8.00 -8.51
C ASN A 25 -7.67 -8.63 -9.90
N THR A 26 -8.64 -8.40 -10.79
CA THR A 26 -8.53 -8.89 -12.17
C THR A 26 -7.46 -8.13 -12.97
N PHE A 27 -7.31 -6.82 -12.76
CA PHE A 27 -6.24 -6.06 -13.40
C PHE A 27 -4.84 -6.51 -12.97
N SER A 28 -4.65 -6.96 -11.71
CA SER A 28 -3.37 -7.52 -11.28
C SER A 28 -3.01 -8.77 -12.07
N HIS A 29 -3.97 -9.65 -12.31
CA HIS A 29 -3.80 -10.86 -13.14
C HIS A 29 -3.61 -10.54 -14.64
N VAL A 30 -4.37 -9.58 -15.19
CA VAL A 30 -4.18 -9.09 -16.56
C VAL A 30 -2.78 -8.49 -16.74
N MET A 31 -2.27 -7.80 -15.72
CA MET A 31 -0.90 -7.29 -15.73
C MET A 31 0.13 -8.43 -15.72
N ALA A 32 -0.03 -9.43 -14.86
CA ALA A 32 0.86 -10.59 -14.82
C ALA A 32 0.89 -11.34 -16.15
N MET A 33 -0.28 -11.58 -16.73
CA MET A 33 -0.41 -12.17 -18.08
C MET A 33 0.29 -11.32 -19.15
N ALA A 34 0.14 -9.99 -19.11
CA ALA A 34 0.79 -9.08 -20.05
C ALA A 34 2.32 -9.08 -19.91
N VAL A 35 2.82 -9.07 -18.66
CA VAL A 35 4.25 -9.14 -18.38
C VAL A 35 4.83 -10.45 -18.89
N GLN A 36 4.22 -11.60 -18.60
CA GLN A 36 4.74 -12.90 -19.05
C GLN A 36 4.71 -13.07 -20.56
N ARG A 37 3.78 -12.42 -21.28
CA ARG A 37 3.79 -12.39 -22.75
C ARG A 37 4.96 -11.58 -23.33
N LEU A 38 5.30 -10.46 -22.71
CA LEU A 38 6.37 -9.56 -23.18
C LEU A 38 7.74 -10.00 -22.66
N PHE A 39 7.78 -10.58 -21.48
CA PHE A 39 8.98 -11.02 -20.78
C PHE A 39 8.84 -12.50 -20.34
N PRO A 40 8.99 -13.48 -21.26
CA PRO A 40 8.72 -14.89 -20.96
C PRO A 40 9.61 -15.49 -19.87
N LYS A 41 10.74 -14.85 -19.54
CA LYS A 41 11.65 -15.27 -18.45
C LYS A 41 11.25 -14.70 -17.08
N ALA A 42 10.32 -13.76 -17.03
CA ALA A 42 9.82 -13.22 -15.77
C ALA A 42 8.85 -14.21 -15.12
N GLN A 43 9.16 -14.65 -13.92
CA GLN A 43 8.28 -15.50 -13.13
C GLN A 43 7.31 -14.61 -12.35
N ALA A 44 6.02 -14.85 -12.51
CA ALA A 44 4.99 -14.23 -11.71
C ALA A 44 4.97 -14.90 -10.34
N THR A 45 5.00 -14.12 -9.26
CA THR A 45 5.03 -14.67 -7.90
C THR A 45 3.69 -14.48 -7.19
N THR A 46 3.37 -13.29 -6.77
CA THR A 46 2.13 -12.97 -6.07
C THR A 46 1.66 -11.56 -6.41
N GLY A 47 0.35 -11.37 -6.47
CA GLY A 47 -0.27 -10.07 -6.68
C GLY A 47 -1.61 -9.96 -5.97
N THR A 48 -2.02 -8.73 -5.69
CA THR A 48 -3.29 -8.47 -5.03
C THR A 48 -3.79 -7.05 -5.29
N SER A 49 -5.04 -6.82 -4.91
CA SER A 49 -5.62 -5.47 -4.82
C SER A 49 -5.21 -4.76 -3.53
N SER A 50 -5.20 -3.45 -3.59
CA SER A 50 -5.02 -2.53 -2.45
C SER A 50 -6.11 -1.47 -2.46
N ASP A 51 -6.21 -0.66 -1.41
CA ASP A 51 -7.24 0.38 -1.26
C ASP A 51 -7.32 1.38 -2.41
N SER A 52 -6.22 1.61 -3.13
CA SER A 52 -6.17 2.56 -4.24
C SER A 52 -5.76 1.96 -5.58
N GLY A 53 -5.48 0.66 -5.63
CA GLY A 53 -4.98 0.04 -6.85
C GLY A 53 -4.73 -1.46 -6.75
N PHE A 54 -3.69 -1.89 -7.40
CA PHE A 54 -3.23 -3.27 -7.43
C PHE A 54 -1.72 -3.33 -7.65
N TYR A 55 -1.12 -4.45 -7.34
CA TYR A 55 0.28 -4.72 -7.69
C TYR A 55 0.47 -6.20 -8.03
N TYR A 56 1.62 -6.47 -8.61
CA TYR A 56 2.09 -7.82 -8.83
C TYR A 56 3.63 -7.88 -8.77
N ASP A 57 4.14 -8.92 -8.12
CA ASP A 57 5.57 -9.17 -7.93
C ASP A 57 6.11 -10.14 -8.97
N PHE A 58 7.31 -9.85 -9.45
CA PHE A 58 7.97 -10.65 -10.47
C PHE A 58 9.42 -10.94 -10.08
N ALA A 59 9.82 -12.20 -10.21
CA ALA A 59 11.23 -12.54 -10.27
C ALA A 59 11.65 -12.45 -11.75
N SER A 60 12.43 -11.44 -12.09
CA SER A 60 12.88 -11.18 -13.46
C SER A 60 14.41 -11.10 -13.51
N PRO A 61 15.06 -11.78 -14.47
CA PRO A 61 16.50 -11.71 -14.63
C PRO A 61 17.00 -10.32 -15.07
N THR A 62 16.12 -9.52 -15.66
CA THR A 62 16.38 -8.14 -16.08
C THR A 62 15.42 -7.19 -15.39
N PRO A 63 15.90 -6.11 -14.76
CA PRO A 63 15.05 -5.11 -14.15
C PRO A 63 14.08 -4.48 -15.16
N PHE A 64 12.83 -4.31 -14.74
CA PHE A 64 11.87 -3.53 -15.53
C PHE A 64 12.20 -2.04 -15.43
N ALA A 65 12.18 -1.37 -16.58
CA ALA A 65 12.31 0.07 -16.67
C ALA A 65 10.93 0.75 -16.72
N GLU A 66 10.87 2.02 -16.39
CA GLU A 66 9.63 2.81 -16.54
C GLU A 66 9.10 2.82 -17.98
N THR A 67 9.98 2.70 -18.96
CA THR A 67 9.63 2.58 -20.38
C THR A 67 8.82 1.32 -20.68
N ASP A 68 9.07 0.23 -19.95
CA ASP A 68 8.38 -1.04 -20.14
C ASP A 68 6.92 -0.96 -19.70
N LEU A 69 6.59 -0.10 -18.73
CA LEU A 69 5.22 0.12 -18.29
C LEU A 69 4.29 0.53 -19.44
N LYS A 70 4.80 1.28 -20.42
CA LYS A 70 4.02 1.65 -21.61
C LYS A 70 3.69 0.43 -22.50
N ALA A 71 4.67 -0.46 -22.68
CA ALA A 71 4.48 -1.68 -23.46
C ALA A 71 3.52 -2.64 -22.73
N ILE A 72 3.72 -2.83 -21.43
CA ILE A 72 2.86 -3.65 -20.58
C ILE A 72 1.42 -3.12 -20.61
N LYS A 73 1.22 -1.81 -20.41
CA LYS A 73 -0.12 -1.19 -20.49
C LYS A 73 -0.78 -1.44 -21.85
N LYS A 74 -0.04 -1.33 -22.94
CA LYS A 74 -0.56 -1.58 -24.29
C LYS A 74 -1.02 -3.04 -24.46
N GLU A 75 -0.26 -3.99 -23.91
CA GLU A 75 -0.60 -5.40 -23.94
C GLU A 75 -1.82 -5.72 -23.05
N MET A 76 -1.90 -5.13 -21.84
CA MET A 76 -3.08 -5.22 -20.98
C MET A 76 -4.35 -4.74 -21.70
N VAL A 77 -4.28 -3.62 -22.41
CA VAL A 77 -5.43 -3.11 -23.22
C VAL A 77 -5.86 -4.11 -24.27
N LYS A 78 -4.91 -4.82 -24.91
CA LYS A 78 -5.26 -5.88 -25.88
C LYS A 78 -5.95 -7.05 -25.22
N ILE A 79 -5.47 -7.49 -24.04
CA ILE A 79 -6.08 -8.58 -23.26
C ILE A 79 -7.52 -8.21 -22.87
N VAL A 80 -7.71 -7.00 -22.31
CA VAL A 80 -9.03 -6.50 -21.95
C VAL A 80 -10.00 -6.51 -23.13
N LYS A 81 -9.55 -6.01 -24.29
CA LYS A 81 -10.39 -5.93 -25.50
C LYS A 81 -10.75 -7.30 -26.10
N LYS A 82 -10.01 -8.36 -25.78
CA LYS A 82 -10.36 -9.73 -26.22
C LYS A 82 -11.60 -10.30 -25.54
N GLY A 83 -12.02 -9.76 -24.39
CA GLY A 83 -13.21 -10.24 -23.67
C GLY A 83 -13.07 -11.68 -23.18
N LEU A 84 -11.90 -12.05 -22.66
CA LEU A 84 -11.61 -13.39 -22.18
C LEU A 84 -12.42 -13.73 -20.93
N LEU A 85 -12.92 -14.95 -20.84
CA LEU A 85 -13.58 -15.47 -19.64
C LEU A 85 -12.58 -15.58 -18.49
N VAL A 86 -13.03 -15.23 -17.29
CA VAL A 86 -12.29 -15.42 -16.04
C VAL A 86 -13.01 -16.48 -15.23
N VAL A 87 -12.41 -17.64 -15.12
CA VAL A 87 -13.06 -18.84 -14.58
C VAL A 87 -12.34 -19.28 -13.31
N ARG A 88 -13.12 -19.48 -12.25
CA ARG A 88 -12.64 -20.11 -11.02
C ARG A 88 -12.64 -21.64 -11.21
N GLU A 89 -11.55 -22.27 -10.82
CA GLU A 89 -11.41 -23.72 -10.76
C GLU A 89 -10.93 -24.12 -9.37
N ASP A 90 -11.62 -25.09 -8.78
CA ASP A 90 -11.18 -25.73 -7.55
C ASP A 90 -10.47 -27.04 -7.94
N VAL A 91 -9.18 -27.13 -7.67
CA VAL A 91 -8.34 -28.27 -8.08
C VAL A 91 -7.68 -28.93 -6.86
N SER A 92 -7.24 -30.18 -7.03
CA SER A 92 -6.41 -30.83 -6.02
C SER A 92 -5.00 -30.24 -6.01
N ARG A 93 -4.32 -30.32 -4.86
CA ARG A 93 -2.92 -29.88 -4.73
C ARG A 93 -2.02 -30.52 -5.79
N GLY A 94 -2.11 -31.84 -5.97
CA GLY A 94 -1.30 -32.55 -6.97
C GLY A 94 -1.57 -32.13 -8.42
N GLU A 95 -2.77 -31.66 -8.75
CA GLU A 95 -3.05 -31.08 -10.06
C GLU A 95 -2.43 -29.69 -10.20
N ALA A 96 -2.53 -28.85 -9.16
CA ALA A 96 -1.91 -27.53 -9.14
C ALA A 96 -0.37 -27.64 -9.26
N GLU A 97 0.26 -28.55 -8.52
CA GLU A 97 1.71 -28.84 -8.59
C GLU A 97 2.14 -29.17 -10.01
N ARG A 98 1.49 -30.15 -10.64
CA ARG A 98 1.80 -30.54 -12.03
C ARG A 98 1.71 -29.38 -13.01
N ARG A 99 0.67 -28.55 -12.88
CA ARG A 99 0.49 -27.37 -13.73
C ARG A 99 1.58 -26.32 -13.51
N ILE A 100 2.02 -26.10 -12.26
CA ILE A 100 3.08 -25.16 -11.93
C ILE A 100 4.45 -25.65 -12.42
N GLU A 101 4.75 -26.94 -12.21
CA GLU A 101 5.99 -27.57 -12.68
C GLU A 101 6.11 -27.47 -14.19
N ALA A 102 5.03 -27.72 -14.93
CA ALA A 102 4.99 -27.57 -16.39
C ALA A 102 5.31 -26.14 -16.87
N LEU A 103 5.05 -25.11 -16.03
CA LEU A 103 5.37 -23.71 -16.31
C LEU A 103 6.77 -23.30 -15.83
N GLY A 104 7.46 -24.14 -15.03
CA GLY A 104 8.78 -23.83 -14.47
C GLY A 104 8.78 -22.66 -13.47
N GLN A 105 7.68 -22.45 -12.75
CA GLN A 105 7.49 -21.29 -11.85
C GLN A 105 7.66 -21.69 -10.38
N SER A 106 8.90 -21.74 -9.90
CA SER A 106 9.26 -22.22 -8.57
C SER A 106 8.60 -21.45 -7.43
N TYR A 107 8.46 -20.12 -7.54
CA TYR A 107 7.82 -19.31 -6.50
C TYR A 107 6.34 -19.66 -6.29
N ARG A 108 5.63 -20.08 -7.33
CA ARG A 108 4.25 -20.55 -7.20
C ARG A 108 4.14 -21.87 -6.45
N LEU A 109 5.14 -22.74 -6.49
CA LEU A 109 5.17 -23.94 -5.67
C LEU A 109 5.27 -23.60 -4.18
N GLU A 110 6.06 -22.59 -3.83
CA GLU A 110 6.15 -22.13 -2.45
C GLU A 110 4.83 -21.51 -1.96
N VAL A 111 4.14 -20.73 -2.82
CA VAL A 111 2.81 -20.18 -2.50
C VAL A 111 1.79 -21.30 -2.33
N LEU A 112 1.84 -22.32 -3.20
CA LEU A 112 0.95 -23.48 -3.13
C LEU A 112 1.10 -24.25 -1.81
N ALA A 113 2.31 -24.35 -1.28
CA ALA A 113 2.59 -25.06 -0.03
C ALA A 113 1.78 -24.53 1.16
N GLU A 114 1.44 -23.24 1.15
CA GLU A 114 0.72 -22.55 2.22
C GLU A 114 -0.80 -22.54 2.03
N GLN A 115 -1.30 -22.97 0.87
CA GLN A 115 -2.75 -22.95 0.61
C GLN A 115 -3.45 -24.20 1.17
N ALA A 116 -4.70 -24.00 1.64
CA ALA A 116 -5.57 -25.10 2.02
C ALA A 116 -6.20 -25.79 0.79
N GLU A 117 -6.62 -27.06 0.94
CA GLU A 117 -7.41 -27.74 -0.09
C GLU A 117 -8.91 -27.48 0.08
N PRO A 118 -9.67 -27.38 -1.03
CA PRO A 118 -9.22 -27.41 -2.41
C PRO A 118 -8.45 -26.14 -2.77
N VAL A 119 -7.45 -26.30 -3.66
CA VAL A 119 -6.67 -25.17 -4.18
C VAL A 119 -7.50 -24.40 -5.18
N VAL A 120 -7.61 -23.10 -4.98
CA VAL A 120 -8.36 -22.23 -5.87
C VAL A 120 -7.43 -21.60 -6.90
N ILE A 121 -7.74 -21.76 -8.16
CA ILE A 121 -7.07 -21.10 -9.29
C ILE A 121 -8.09 -20.27 -10.07
N TYR A 122 -7.61 -19.18 -10.67
CA TYR A 122 -8.38 -18.40 -11.64
C TYR A 122 -7.69 -18.42 -13.00
N ARG A 123 -8.44 -18.80 -14.01
CA ARG A 123 -7.99 -18.88 -15.40
C ARG A 123 -8.54 -17.69 -16.20
N ILE A 124 -7.70 -17.06 -17.00
CA ILE A 124 -8.07 -15.99 -17.94
C ILE A 124 -7.91 -16.54 -19.37
N GLY A 125 -9.03 -16.80 -20.03
CA GLY A 125 -9.05 -17.52 -21.31
C GLY A 125 -8.46 -18.92 -21.15
N GLU A 126 -7.83 -19.45 -22.20
CA GLU A 126 -7.12 -20.74 -22.17
C GLU A 126 -5.61 -20.56 -21.96
N GLU A 127 -5.13 -19.33 -21.96
CA GLU A 127 -3.71 -19.03 -22.11
C GLU A 127 -3.00 -18.77 -20.76
N TRP A 128 -3.74 -18.43 -19.72
CA TRP A 128 -3.11 -17.97 -18.46
C TRP A 128 -3.97 -18.30 -17.22
N TRP A 129 -3.32 -18.62 -16.13
CA TRP A 129 -3.96 -18.87 -14.84
C TRP A 129 -3.06 -18.54 -13.68
N ASP A 130 -3.63 -18.39 -12.48
CA ASP A 130 -2.90 -18.13 -11.25
C ASP A 130 -3.59 -18.70 -10.01
N LEU A 131 -2.79 -18.91 -8.95
CA LEU A 131 -3.29 -19.23 -7.60
C LEU A 131 -3.92 -17.98 -6.99
N CYS A 132 -5.21 -17.99 -6.73
CA CYS A 132 -5.89 -16.83 -6.16
C CYS A 132 -7.25 -17.23 -5.57
N ALA A 133 -7.56 -16.69 -4.37
CA ALA A 133 -8.87 -16.86 -3.76
C ALA A 133 -9.96 -15.95 -4.37
N GLY A 134 -9.61 -14.99 -5.20
CA GLY A 134 -10.53 -14.00 -5.76
C GLY A 134 -10.90 -12.88 -4.78
N PRO A 135 -11.97 -12.14 -5.01
CA PRO A 135 -12.91 -12.26 -6.13
C PRO A 135 -12.40 -11.60 -7.43
N HIS A 136 -12.94 -12.04 -8.57
CA HIS A 136 -12.66 -11.50 -9.90
C HIS A 136 -13.95 -11.14 -10.64
N VAL A 137 -13.81 -10.40 -11.76
CA VAL A 137 -14.90 -10.22 -12.74
C VAL A 137 -15.06 -11.50 -13.57
N GLU A 138 -16.21 -11.71 -14.19
CA GLU A 138 -16.52 -12.90 -14.99
C GLU A 138 -15.81 -12.92 -16.36
N THR A 139 -15.50 -11.74 -16.87
CA THR A 139 -14.83 -11.58 -18.17
C THR A 139 -13.97 -10.32 -18.19
N THR A 140 -12.87 -10.35 -18.92
CA THR A 140 -12.03 -9.15 -19.10
C THR A 140 -12.77 -8.03 -19.85
N ALA A 141 -13.88 -8.29 -20.54
CA ALA A 141 -14.73 -7.28 -21.16
C ALA A 141 -15.44 -6.36 -20.12
N ALA A 142 -15.58 -6.83 -18.87
CA ALA A 142 -16.12 -6.01 -17.78
C ALA A 142 -15.12 -4.95 -17.28
N LEU A 143 -13.86 -5.04 -17.68
CA LEU A 143 -12.82 -4.08 -17.35
C LEU A 143 -12.82 -2.91 -18.34
N ASN A 144 -12.70 -1.68 -17.84
CA ASN A 144 -12.60 -0.52 -18.71
C ASN A 144 -11.13 -0.24 -19.08
N PRO A 145 -10.75 -0.37 -20.37
CA PRO A 145 -9.35 -0.17 -20.80
C PRO A 145 -8.87 1.29 -20.70
N LYS A 146 -9.76 2.24 -20.37
CA LYS A 146 -9.45 3.65 -20.14
C LYS A 146 -9.43 4.04 -18.65
N ALA A 147 -9.86 3.13 -17.77
CA ALA A 147 -10.00 3.39 -16.33
C ALA A 147 -8.90 2.77 -15.49
N PHE A 148 -7.72 2.51 -16.04
CA PHE A 148 -6.57 2.03 -15.31
C PHE A 148 -5.25 2.71 -15.74
N ALA A 149 -4.28 2.72 -14.85
CA ALA A 149 -2.92 3.17 -15.13
C ALA A 149 -1.89 2.28 -14.42
N LEU A 150 -0.74 2.09 -15.04
CA LEU A 150 0.46 1.61 -14.36
C LEU A 150 1.21 2.81 -13.81
N GLU A 151 1.73 2.69 -12.59
CA GLU A 151 2.23 3.84 -11.83
C GLU A 151 3.74 3.84 -11.67
N SER A 152 4.30 2.73 -11.21
CA SER A 152 5.73 2.65 -10.91
C SER A 152 6.21 1.20 -10.85
N VAL A 153 7.54 1.05 -10.87
CA VAL A 153 8.24 -0.18 -10.53
C VAL A 153 9.04 0.09 -9.25
N ALA A 154 9.03 -0.84 -8.30
CA ALA A 154 9.82 -0.77 -7.09
C ALA A 154 10.41 -2.15 -6.75
N GLY A 155 11.48 -2.17 -5.95
CA GLY A 155 11.95 -3.40 -5.32
C GLY A 155 10.97 -3.87 -4.24
N ALA A 156 10.83 -5.18 -4.11
CA ALA A 156 10.13 -5.82 -3.01
C ALA A 156 10.91 -7.08 -2.62
N TYR A 157 10.97 -7.40 -1.33
CA TYR A 157 11.58 -8.65 -0.91
C TYR A 157 10.54 -9.77 -0.92
N TRP A 158 10.96 -10.96 -1.34
CA TRP A 158 10.09 -12.13 -1.28
C TRP A 158 9.61 -12.36 0.15
N ARG A 159 8.28 -12.45 0.34
CA ARG A 159 7.62 -12.57 1.66
C ARG A 159 7.91 -11.42 2.63
N GLY A 160 8.37 -10.29 2.14
CA GLY A 160 8.66 -9.11 2.97
C GLY A 160 9.93 -9.22 3.82
N ASP A 161 10.71 -10.28 3.68
CA ASP A 161 11.95 -10.49 4.41
C ASP A 161 13.14 -10.00 3.58
N GLU A 162 13.92 -9.07 4.13
CA GLU A 162 15.09 -8.46 3.48
C GLU A 162 16.24 -9.45 3.19
N ASN A 163 16.24 -10.61 3.85
CA ASN A 163 17.20 -11.67 3.60
C ASN A 163 16.84 -12.53 2.38
N ASN A 164 15.62 -12.41 1.87
CA ASN A 164 15.15 -13.13 0.70
C ASN A 164 15.49 -12.41 -0.61
N VAL A 165 15.24 -13.11 -1.72
CA VAL A 165 15.48 -12.58 -3.07
C VAL A 165 14.66 -11.31 -3.30
N GLN A 166 15.31 -10.30 -3.86
CA GLN A 166 14.66 -9.08 -4.27
C GLN A 166 13.86 -9.30 -5.55
N LEU A 167 12.56 -9.05 -5.48
CA LEU A 167 11.61 -9.07 -6.58
C LEU A 167 11.38 -7.65 -7.11
N GLN A 168 10.71 -7.58 -8.24
CA GLN A 168 10.26 -6.33 -8.81
C GLN A 168 8.74 -6.25 -8.74
N ARG A 169 8.25 -5.25 -8.04
CA ARG A 169 6.83 -4.96 -7.89
C ARG A 169 6.39 -3.90 -8.86
N ILE A 170 5.41 -4.22 -9.69
CA ILE A 170 4.75 -3.25 -10.57
C ILE A 170 3.45 -2.82 -9.90
N TYR A 171 3.31 -1.51 -9.71
CA TYR A 171 2.10 -0.90 -9.17
C TYR A 171 1.21 -0.38 -10.28
N GLY A 172 -0.09 -0.56 -10.08
CA GLY A 172 -1.12 0.02 -10.93
C GLY A 172 -2.33 0.47 -10.12
N THR A 173 -3.15 1.29 -10.74
CA THR A 173 -4.44 1.71 -10.20
C THR A 173 -5.55 1.41 -11.20
N ALA A 174 -6.72 1.03 -10.71
CA ALA A 174 -7.88 0.76 -11.56
C ALA A 174 -9.17 1.24 -10.89
N TRP A 175 -10.09 1.68 -11.73
CA TRP A 175 -11.34 2.33 -11.36
C TRP A 175 -12.48 1.83 -12.24
N GLU A 176 -13.72 2.06 -11.83
CA GLU A 176 -14.88 1.66 -12.60
C GLU A 176 -15.02 2.52 -13.87
N THR A 177 -14.71 3.82 -13.76
CA THR A 177 -14.81 4.77 -14.87
C THR A 177 -13.52 5.58 -15.07
N PRO A 178 -13.30 6.10 -16.30
CA PRO A 178 -12.18 6.98 -16.58
C PRO A 178 -12.19 8.28 -15.77
N GLU A 179 -13.37 8.79 -15.42
CA GLU A 179 -13.55 10.00 -14.62
C GLU A 179 -13.03 9.79 -13.19
N GLN A 180 -13.31 8.61 -12.59
CA GLN A 180 -12.77 8.25 -11.28
C GLN A 180 -11.23 8.15 -11.31
N LEU A 181 -10.66 7.56 -12.36
CA LEU A 181 -9.20 7.52 -12.54
C LEU A 181 -8.63 8.94 -12.67
N GLN A 182 -9.26 9.80 -13.44
CA GLN A 182 -8.81 11.18 -13.62
C GLN A 182 -8.84 11.96 -12.30
N GLU A 183 -9.91 11.80 -11.53
CA GLU A 183 -10.04 12.43 -10.21
C GLU A 183 -8.98 11.90 -9.23
N TYR A 184 -8.71 10.60 -9.21
CA TYR A 184 -7.63 10.02 -8.43
C TYR A 184 -6.27 10.61 -8.80
N GLN A 185 -5.96 10.68 -10.10
CA GLN A 185 -4.72 11.27 -10.59
C GLN A 185 -4.60 12.74 -10.22
N ARG A 186 -5.70 13.50 -10.34
CA ARG A 186 -5.74 14.92 -9.92
C ARG A 186 -5.45 15.08 -8.43
N ARG A 187 -6.08 14.25 -7.58
CA ARG A 187 -5.84 14.28 -6.11
C ARG A 187 -4.40 13.92 -5.78
N ARG A 188 -3.86 12.94 -6.45
CA ARG A 188 -2.47 12.51 -6.24
C ARG A 188 -1.46 13.59 -6.64
N GLU A 189 -1.70 14.28 -7.74
CA GLU A 189 -0.86 15.40 -8.17
C GLU A 189 -0.99 16.59 -7.19
N GLU A 190 -2.19 16.87 -6.73
CA GLU A 190 -2.43 17.89 -5.71
C GLU A 190 -1.75 17.52 -4.38
N ALA A 191 -1.78 16.25 -3.98
CA ALA A 191 -1.07 15.78 -2.79
C ALA A 191 0.45 15.97 -2.90
N LYS A 192 1.04 15.71 -4.07
CA LYS A 192 2.47 16.00 -4.33
C LYS A 192 2.79 17.49 -4.21
N ARG A 193 1.92 18.35 -4.73
CA ARG A 193 2.08 19.81 -4.60
C ARG A 193 2.02 20.27 -3.16
N ARG A 194 1.19 19.59 -2.33
CA ARG A 194 0.98 19.89 -0.91
C ARG A 194 1.88 19.11 0.03
N ASP A 195 2.89 18.42 -0.48
CA ASP A 195 3.85 17.68 0.36
C ASP A 195 4.50 18.64 1.35
N HIS A 196 4.29 18.37 2.64
CA HIS A 196 4.78 19.23 3.74
C HIS A 196 6.31 19.40 3.73
N ARG A 197 7.06 18.40 3.24
CA ARG A 197 8.53 18.47 3.13
C ARG A 197 8.97 19.47 2.09
N LYS A 198 8.19 19.57 0.99
CA LYS A 198 8.40 20.56 -0.06
C LYS A 198 7.97 21.94 0.42
N LEU A 199 6.72 22.06 0.87
CA LEU A 199 6.16 23.35 1.34
C LEU A 199 6.89 23.88 2.57
N GLY A 200 7.27 23.01 3.51
CA GLY A 200 8.02 23.38 4.69
C GLY A 200 9.34 24.07 4.36
N ARG A 201 10.05 23.54 3.34
CA ARG A 201 11.30 24.13 2.86
C ARG A 201 11.07 25.41 2.06
N GLU A 202 10.13 25.39 1.11
CA GLU A 202 9.85 26.54 0.21
C GLU A 202 9.33 27.76 0.99
N LEU A 203 8.54 27.52 2.03
CA LEU A 203 7.91 28.57 2.87
C LEU A 203 8.73 28.89 4.12
N ASP A 204 9.85 28.21 4.33
CA ASP A 204 10.69 28.36 5.52
C ASP A 204 9.89 28.17 6.82
N LEU A 205 9.24 26.99 6.96
CA LEU A 205 8.41 26.68 8.12
C LEU A 205 9.15 25.90 9.19
N PHE A 206 10.05 25.03 8.79
CA PHE A 206 10.89 24.22 9.68
C PHE A 206 12.17 23.78 8.98
N LEU A 207 13.16 23.42 9.77
CA LEU A 207 14.44 22.87 9.30
C LEU A 207 14.87 21.71 10.18
N PHE A 208 15.83 20.93 9.69
CA PHE A 208 16.52 19.91 10.45
C PHE A 208 17.98 20.33 10.57
N ALA A 209 18.58 20.06 11.73
CA ALA A 209 19.99 20.28 12.00
C ALA A 209 20.64 18.98 12.49
N ASP A 210 21.83 18.69 11.99
CA ASP A 210 22.57 17.45 12.34
C ASP A 210 22.86 17.39 13.84
N ASP A 211 23.17 18.53 14.45
CA ASP A 211 23.43 18.64 15.88
C ASP A 211 22.21 18.32 16.77
N VAL A 212 21.00 18.44 16.23
CA VAL A 212 19.76 18.13 16.96
C VAL A 212 19.37 16.66 16.76
N GLY A 213 19.65 16.12 15.58
CA GLY A 213 19.38 14.73 15.23
C GLY A 213 18.28 14.54 14.18
N PRO A 214 18.25 13.36 13.54
CA PRO A 214 17.31 13.05 12.48
C PRO A 214 15.88 12.95 13.04
N GLY A 215 14.91 13.43 12.25
CA GLY A 215 13.49 13.37 12.61
C GLY A 215 13.02 14.41 13.63
N LEU A 216 13.91 15.28 14.14
CA LEU A 216 13.61 16.33 15.12
C LEU A 216 13.53 17.70 14.43
N PRO A 217 12.33 18.20 14.03
CA PRO A 217 12.19 19.46 13.32
C PRO A 217 12.36 20.65 14.27
N LEU A 218 13.15 21.64 13.83
CA LEU A 218 13.23 22.97 14.42
C LEU A 218 12.27 23.90 13.70
N TRP A 219 11.33 24.47 14.43
CA TRP A 219 10.33 25.36 13.87
C TRP A 219 10.88 26.77 13.74
N THR A 220 10.78 27.35 12.55
CA THR A 220 11.07 28.77 12.32
C THR A 220 10.00 29.68 12.95
N PRO A 221 10.20 31.00 13.02
CA PRO A 221 9.16 31.90 13.49
C PRO A 221 7.84 31.77 12.71
N LYS A 222 7.89 31.61 11.38
CA LYS A 222 6.70 31.38 10.54
C LYS A 222 6.02 30.06 10.86
N GLY A 223 6.79 28.99 10.97
CA GLY A 223 6.28 27.66 11.29
C GLY A 223 5.67 27.61 12.68
N THR A 224 6.32 28.25 13.67
CA THR A 224 5.79 28.37 15.03
C THR A 224 4.47 29.12 15.04
N LEU A 225 4.36 30.24 14.34
CA LEU A 225 3.11 31.00 14.24
C LEU A 225 1.98 30.15 13.61
N LEU A 226 2.26 29.46 12.52
CA LEU A 226 1.30 28.57 11.86
C LEU A 226 0.82 27.47 12.80
N ARG A 227 1.75 26.82 13.50
CA ARG A 227 1.48 25.74 14.46
C ARG A 227 0.62 26.24 15.61
N SER A 228 1.02 27.35 16.24
CA SER A 228 0.27 27.95 17.37
C SER A 228 -1.15 28.37 16.96
N THR A 229 -1.31 28.92 15.76
CA THR A 229 -2.64 29.29 15.25
C THR A 229 -3.55 28.06 15.12
N LEU A 230 -3.03 26.93 14.63
CA LEU A 230 -3.80 25.68 14.52
C LEU A 230 -4.09 25.07 15.91
N GLU A 231 -3.11 25.07 16.81
CA GLU A 231 -3.28 24.58 18.18
C GLU A 231 -4.34 25.39 18.94
N ASP A 232 -4.32 26.70 18.83
CA ASP A 232 -5.30 27.57 19.45
C ASP A 232 -6.71 27.39 18.89
N PHE A 233 -6.81 27.24 17.56
CA PHE A 233 -8.09 26.95 16.92
C PHE A 233 -8.67 25.61 17.40
N LEU A 234 -7.89 24.54 17.40
CA LEU A 234 -8.33 23.23 17.86
C LEU A 234 -8.74 23.25 19.33
N LYS A 235 -7.94 23.91 20.19
CA LYS A 235 -8.23 24.05 21.61
C LYS A 235 -9.56 24.76 21.84
N GLN A 236 -9.80 25.87 21.15
CA GLN A 236 -11.05 26.59 21.25
C GLN A 236 -12.26 25.78 20.80
N GLU A 237 -12.13 25.06 19.68
CA GLU A 237 -13.19 24.20 19.15
C GLU A 237 -13.51 23.00 20.07
N GLN A 238 -12.50 22.43 20.69
CA GLN A 238 -12.67 21.36 21.68
C GLN A 238 -13.37 21.90 22.96
N MET A 239 -12.94 23.05 23.47
CA MET A 239 -13.57 23.66 24.64
C MET A 239 -15.04 24.02 24.42
N LYS A 240 -15.42 24.52 23.23
CA LYS A 240 -16.83 24.73 22.85
C LYS A 240 -17.68 23.45 22.89
N ARG A 241 -17.07 22.28 22.74
CA ARG A 241 -17.72 20.97 22.79
C ARG A 241 -17.64 20.31 24.17
N GLY A 242 -17.17 21.07 25.21
CA GLY A 242 -17.10 20.58 26.58
C GLY A 242 -15.83 19.77 26.94
N TYR A 243 -14.84 19.72 26.07
CA TYR A 243 -13.54 19.14 26.42
C TYR A 243 -12.73 20.09 27.28
N LEU A 244 -12.07 19.56 28.31
CA LEU A 244 -11.18 20.33 29.17
C LEU A 244 -9.72 20.05 28.80
N PRO A 245 -8.91 21.07 28.56
CA PRO A 245 -7.49 20.91 28.26
C PRO A 245 -6.75 20.40 29.49
N VAL A 246 -5.86 19.46 29.29
CA VAL A 246 -4.94 18.95 30.30
C VAL A 246 -3.50 19.00 29.78
N MET A 247 -2.55 19.09 30.69
CA MET A 247 -1.12 18.95 30.40
C MET A 247 -0.59 17.75 31.17
N THR A 248 -0.03 16.79 30.44
CA THR A 248 0.60 15.60 30.99
C THR A 248 2.12 15.69 30.82
N PRO A 249 2.92 15.07 31.72
CA PRO A 249 4.36 14.98 31.52
C PRO A 249 4.70 14.13 30.29
N HIS A 250 5.83 14.41 29.65
CA HIS A 250 6.33 13.65 28.51
C HIS A 250 6.99 12.32 28.92
N ILE A 251 7.35 12.18 30.19
CA ILE A 251 8.03 11.02 30.77
C ILE A 251 7.11 10.40 31.80
N GLY A 252 6.98 9.09 31.79
CA GLY A 252 6.18 8.31 32.76
C GLY A 252 7.00 7.13 33.28
N ARG A 253 6.54 6.55 34.41
CA ARG A 253 7.13 5.31 34.94
C ARG A 253 6.87 4.14 34.00
N VAL A 254 7.78 3.21 33.92
CA VAL A 254 7.69 2.04 33.06
C VAL A 254 6.43 1.20 33.32
N ASP A 255 5.96 1.15 34.56
CA ASP A 255 4.77 0.42 34.94
C ASP A 255 3.50 0.90 34.19
N LEU A 256 3.42 2.22 33.89
CA LEU A 256 2.34 2.76 33.07
C LEU A 256 2.29 2.12 31.68
N PHE A 257 3.44 1.91 31.07
CA PHE A 257 3.55 1.29 29.74
C PHE A 257 3.32 -0.21 29.78
N LYS A 258 3.66 -0.90 30.91
CA LYS A 258 3.31 -2.30 31.14
C LYS A 258 1.78 -2.48 31.30
N ILE A 259 1.13 -1.64 32.11
CA ILE A 259 -0.33 -1.68 32.32
C ILE A 259 -1.11 -1.40 31.03
N SER A 260 -0.67 -0.45 30.23
CA SER A 260 -1.31 -0.07 28.98
C SER A 260 -1.04 -1.03 27.80
N GLY A 261 -0.18 -2.04 27.99
CA GLY A 261 0.21 -2.99 26.94
C GLY A 261 1.22 -2.48 25.91
N HIS A 262 1.67 -1.24 26.04
CA HIS A 262 2.68 -0.69 25.11
C HIS A 262 4.00 -1.45 25.22
N TRP A 263 4.37 -1.83 26.42
CA TRP A 263 5.62 -2.55 26.65
C TRP A 263 5.69 -3.88 25.89
N GLN A 264 4.60 -4.65 25.84
CA GLN A 264 4.58 -5.94 25.14
C GLN A 264 4.44 -5.81 23.62
N ASN A 265 3.75 -4.77 23.15
CA ASN A 265 3.36 -4.67 21.74
C ASN A 265 4.22 -3.70 20.92
N TYR A 266 4.93 -2.77 21.56
CA TYR A 266 5.64 -1.67 20.90
C TYR A 266 7.04 -1.43 21.47
N GLN A 267 7.67 -2.43 22.04
CA GLN A 267 8.97 -2.30 22.72
C GLN A 267 10.06 -1.76 21.79
N ASP A 268 10.06 -2.21 20.52
CA ASP A 268 11.04 -1.79 19.52
C ASP A 268 10.85 -0.32 19.06
N ASP A 269 9.64 0.22 19.26
CA ASP A 269 9.30 1.61 18.90
C ASP A 269 9.44 2.57 20.11
N MET A 270 9.83 2.08 21.28
CA MET A 270 9.96 2.87 22.51
C MET A 270 11.41 3.31 22.72
N PHE A 271 11.57 4.53 23.26
CA PHE A 271 12.88 4.91 23.78
C PHE A 271 13.31 3.99 24.93
N PRO A 272 14.62 3.68 25.05
CA PRO A 272 15.12 2.86 26.14
C PRO A 272 14.81 3.53 27.50
N MET A 273 14.59 2.71 28.52
CA MET A 273 14.40 3.19 29.87
C MET A 273 15.57 4.04 30.34
N MET A 274 15.28 5.14 31.00
CA MET A 274 16.28 5.93 31.74
C MET A 274 16.40 5.37 33.14
N ALA A 275 17.60 4.94 33.50
CA ALA A 275 17.94 4.45 34.83
C ALA A 275 19.14 5.25 35.39
N GLU A 276 19.21 5.41 36.70
CA GLU A 276 20.31 6.15 37.35
C GLU A 276 21.63 5.36 37.29
N SER A 277 21.55 4.03 37.24
CA SER A 277 22.70 3.14 37.11
C SER A 277 22.43 1.93 36.22
N ASP A 278 23.48 1.21 35.78
CA ASP A 278 23.31 -0.01 35.01
C ASP A 278 22.74 -1.16 35.86
N GLU A 279 22.89 -1.12 37.18
CA GLU A 279 22.29 -2.09 38.09
C GLU A 279 20.76 -1.92 38.17
N ASP A 280 20.27 -0.67 38.09
CA ASP A 280 18.81 -0.38 38.09
C ASP A 280 18.14 -0.86 36.79
N ARG A 281 18.86 -0.80 35.65
CA ARG A 281 18.36 -1.37 34.38
C ARG A 281 18.18 -2.88 34.44
N GLY A 282 19.07 -3.59 35.16
CA GLY A 282 19.00 -5.05 35.29
C GLY A 282 17.84 -5.53 36.16
N ASN A 283 17.47 -4.76 37.18
CA ASN A 283 16.41 -5.13 38.13
C ASN A 283 14.99 -4.91 37.61
N GLU A 284 14.80 -4.06 36.60
CA GLU A 284 13.46 -3.76 36.03
C GLU A 284 13.10 -4.61 34.80
N LEU A 285 14.04 -5.37 34.25
CA LEU A 285 13.89 -6.26 33.10
C LEU A 285 13.60 -7.73 33.47
N GLY A 286 13.56 -8.07 34.79
CA GLY A 286 13.32 -9.40 35.32
C GLY A 286 11.83 -9.75 35.51
#